data_da3acf5e47c3f779cb4217a2d3203928
#
_entry.id   da3acf5e47c3f779cb4217a2d3203928
#
_cell.length_a   1.000
_cell.length_b   1.000
_cell.length_c   1.000
_cell.angle_alpha   90.00
_cell.angle_beta   90.00
_cell.angle_gamma   90.00
#
_symmetry.space_group_name_H-M   'P 1'
#
loop_
_entity.id
_entity.type
_entity.pdbx_description
1 polymer ?
#
loop_
_entity_poly.entity_id
_entity_poly.type
_entity_poly.pdbx_seq_one_letter_code
_entity_poly.pdbx_strand_id
1 'polypeptide(L)'
;YPRWVKTDLAYKNRTLASVLRESPLRFDLGDYVSPEHPEILVAGCGTGQHSLFTASRFSNARVLAVDLSLSSLSYALRKTNQVSLSNIEYGQADIMELGNIGRRFDLIECGGVLHHLGDPLAGWRVLVDLLRPGGLMKIGLYSEIARQDILRGRSLIAEKGYSTSPEDIRRCRQDFITMAKDGNPMMAK
;
A
#
# COMPACT_ATOMS: atom_id res chain seq x y z
N TYR A 1 -8.21 -2.35 -9.50
CA TYR A 1 -7.97 -2.65 -8.06
C TYR A 1 -9.08 -3.52 -7.53
N PRO A 2 -8.77 -4.53 -6.68
CA PRO A 2 -9.79 -5.40 -6.11
C PRO A 2 -10.73 -4.60 -5.19
N ARG A 3 -12.02 -4.87 -5.31
CA ARG A 3 -13.02 -4.32 -4.40
C ARG A 3 -13.02 -5.13 -3.11
N TRP A 4 -12.74 -4.49 -2.00
CA TRP A 4 -12.87 -5.13 -0.69
C TRP A 4 -14.31 -5.00 -0.16
N VAL A 5 -14.79 -6.07 0.46
CA VAL A 5 -16.22 -6.20 0.84
C VAL A 5 -16.40 -5.99 2.34
N LYS A 6 -15.46 -6.44 3.17
CA LYS A 6 -15.54 -6.34 4.63
C LYS A 6 -14.73 -5.15 5.15
N THR A 7 -15.31 -4.45 6.09
CA THR A 7 -14.75 -3.30 6.84
C THR A 7 -14.77 -3.61 8.33
N ASP A 8 -14.03 -4.62 8.76
CA ASP A 8 -13.84 -4.83 10.20
C ASP A 8 -12.82 -3.81 10.71
N LEU A 9 -13.28 -2.60 10.99
CA LEU A 9 -12.46 -1.54 11.54
C LEU A 9 -12.46 -1.64 13.07
N ALA A 10 -11.29 -1.87 13.65
CA ALA A 10 -11.10 -1.72 15.08
C ALA A 10 -10.80 -0.25 15.37
N TYR A 11 -11.78 0.49 15.82
CA TYR A 11 -11.55 1.84 16.34
C TYR A 11 -10.67 1.76 17.58
N LYS A 12 -9.41 2.16 17.42
CA LYS A 12 -8.43 2.17 18.51
C LYS A 12 -7.74 3.52 18.50
N ASN A 13 -7.90 4.29 19.56
CA ASN A 13 -7.11 5.51 19.73
C ASN A 13 -5.68 5.13 20.13
N ARG A 14 -4.84 4.85 19.13
CA ARG A 14 -3.45 4.44 19.30
C ARG A 14 -2.51 5.59 19.02
N THR A 15 -1.41 5.66 19.75
CA THR A 15 -0.31 6.57 19.47
C THR A 15 0.71 5.93 18.51
N LEU A 16 1.48 6.74 17.78
CA LEU A 16 2.56 6.23 16.94
C LEU A 16 3.56 5.39 17.74
N ALA A 17 3.94 5.85 18.94
CA ALA A 17 4.84 5.09 19.82
C ALA A 17 4.26 3.72 20.22
N SER A 18 2.95 3.63 20.48
CA SER A 18 2.32 2.35 20.84
C SER A 18 2.37 1.35 19.70
N VAL A 19 2.18 1.81 18.47
CA VAL A 19 2.27 0.97 17.27
C VAL A 19 3.69 0.52 17.01
N LEU A 20 4.68 1.38 17.22
CA LEU A 20 6.08 1.02 17.06
C LEU A 20 6.54 -0.01 18.09
N ARG A 21 6.13 0.13 19.36
CA ARG A 21 6.46 -0.85 20.42
C ARG A 21 5.89 -2.25 20.16
N GLU A 22 4.76 -2.33 19.49
CA GLU A 22 4.14 -3.61 19.12
C GLU A 22 4.65 -4.16 17.77
N SER A 23 5.49 -3.40 17.06
CA SER A 23 6.06 -3.84 15.79
C SER A 23 7.00 -5.04 16.04
N PRO A 24 7.02 -6.05 15.13
CA PRO A 24 8.01 -7.11 15.19
C PRO A 24 9.44 -6.59 14.95
N LEU A 25 9.59 -5.41 14.36
CA LEU A 25 10.85 -4.70 14.26
C LEU A 25 11.10 -3.98 15.59
N ARG A 26 12.28 -4.19 16.17
CA ARG A 26 12.69 -3.49 17.38
C ARG A 26 13.16 -2.09 17.00
N PHE A 27 12.47 -1.09 17.52
CA PHE A 27 12.87 0.32 17.40
C PHE A 27 13.40 0.79 18.74
N ASP A 28 14.57 1.43 18.72
CA ASP A 28 14.97 2.27 19.83
C ASP A 28 14.23 3.60 19.70
N LEU A 29 13.24 3.80 20.53
CA LEU A 29 12.43 5.01 20.49
C LEU A 29 13.06 6.16 21.29
N GLY A 30 14.06 5.87 22.15
CA GLY A 30 14.67 6.90 23.01
C GLY A 30 13.61 7.82 23.62
N ASP A 31 13.80 9.11 23.46
CA ASP A 31 12.88 10.18 23.93
C ASP A 31 11.75 10.49 22.93
N TYR A 32 11.42 9.59 22.00
CA TYR A 32 10.39 9.83 21.00
C TYR A 32 9.02 10.07 21.65
N VAL A 33 8.48 11.24 21.44
CA VAL A 33 7.14 11.65 21.87
C VAL A 33 6.20 11.63 20.67
N SER A 34 5.14 10.82 20.76
CA SER A 34 4.11 10.82 19.73
C SER A 34 3.34 12.14 19.73
N PRO A 35 3.13 12.75 18.56
CA PRO A 35 2.18 13.86 18.45
C PRO A 35 0.80 13.45 18.95
N GLU A 36 0.10 14.37 19.62
CA GLU A 36 -1.28 14.14 20.08
C GLU A 36 -2.25 14.02 18.91
N HIS A 37 -2.05 14.87 17.88
CA HIS A 37 -2.83 14.88 16.64
C HIS A 37 -1.90 14.69 15.43
N PRO A 38 -1.47 13.46 15.15
CA PRO A 38 -0.52 13.22 14.07
C PRO A 38 -1.12 13.51 12.69
N GLU A 39 -0.34 14.15 11.83
CA GLU A 39 -0.62 14.28 10.40
C GLU A 39 -0.07 13.05 9.69
N ILE A 40 -0.92 12.32 8.99
CA ILE A 40 -0.55 11.05 8.32
C ILE A 40 -0.83 11.17 6.82
N LEU A 41 0.15 10.78 6.00
CA LEU A 41 -0.03 10.63 4.57
C LEU A 41 -0.10 9.14 4.20
N VAL A 42 -1.12 8.75 3.44
CA VAL A 42 -1.18 7.45 2.76
C VAL A 42 -1.01 7.69 1.27
N ALA A 43 0.21 7.46 0.75
CA ALA A 43 0.55 7.70 -0.64
C ALA A 43 0.29 6.44 -1.48
N GLY A 44 -0.61 6.55 -2.47
CA GLY A 44 -1.09 5.45 -3.28
C GLY A 44 -2.12 4.59 -2.54
N CYS A 45 -3.18 5.21 -2.05
CA CYS A 45 -4.18 4.56 -1.21
C CYS A 45 -5.09 3.55 -1.95
N GLY A 46 -5.08 3.56 -3.29
CA GLY A 46 -5.95 2.71 -4.11
C GLY A 46 -7.42 2.86 -3.73
N THR A 47 -8.10 1.74 -3.55
CA THR A 47 -9.52 1.70 -3.13
C THR A 47 -9.76 2.00 -1.64
N GLY A 48 -8.72 2.42 -0.90
CA GLY A 48 -8.87 3.01 0.43
C GLY A 48 -8.85 2.03 1.60
N GLN A 49 -8.69 0.73 1.39
CA GLN A 49 -8.72 -0.24 2.49
C GLN A 49 -7.63 0.06 3.54
N HIS A 50 -6.41 0.33 3.08
CA HIS A 50 -5.30 0.67 3.97
C HIS A 50 -5.55 2.00 4.68
N SER A 51 -5.95 3.03 3.96
CA SER A 51 -6.18 4.37 4.53
C SER A 51 -7.32 4.40 5.55
N LEU A 52 -8.39 3.64 5.33
CA LEU A 52 -9.44 3.47 6.35
C LEU A 52 -8.90 2.78 7.61
N PHE A 53 -8.07 1.75 7.42
CA PHE A 53 -7.45 1.04 8.54
C PHE A 53 -6.55 1.98 9.36
N THR A 54 -5.77 2.82 8.68
CA THR A 54 -4.92 3.83 9.32
C THR A 54 -5.76 4.86 10.07
N ALA A 55 -6.78 5.44 9.43
CA ALA A 55 -7.66 6.41 10.05
C ALA A 55 -8.42 5.86 11.28
N SER A 56 -8.87 4.60 11.22
CA SER A 56 -9.54 3.95 12.36
C SER A 56 -8.60 3.61 13.52
N ARG A 57 -7.33 3.33 13.22
CA ARG A 57 -6.30 3.03 14.22
C ARG A 57 -5.85 4.26 15.00
N PHE A 58 -5.72 5.37 14.29
CA PHE A 58 -5.26 6.64 14.83
C PHE A 58 -6.40 7.66 14.80
N SER A 59 -7.39 7.48 15.70
CA SER A 59 -8.61 8.28 15.70
C SER A 59 -8.38 9.78 15.91
N ASN A 60 -7.27 10.18 16.57
CA ASN A 60 -6.88 11.57 16.76
C ASN A 60 -6.04 12.13 15.59
N ALA A 61 -5.68 11.30 14.60
CA ALA A 61 -4.89 11.75 13.47
C ALA A 61 -5.73 12.49 12.43
N ARG A 62 -5.08 13.33 11.63
CA ARG A 62 -5.59 13.79 10.34
C ARG A 62 -4.88 13.00 9.24
N VAL A 63 -5.66 12.24 8.46
CA VAL A 63 -5.15 11.39 7.40
C VAL A 63 -5.42 12.01 6.05
N LEU A 64 -4.38 12.26 5.26
CA LEU A 64 -4.49 12.56 3.83
C LEU A 64 -4.18 11.27 3.06
N ALA A 65 -5.12 10.81 2.25
CA ALA A 65 -4.94 9.66 1.38
C ALA A 65 -4.97 10.08 -0.08
N VAL A 66 -3.91 9.79 -0.83
CA VAL A 66 -3.80 10.21 -2.23
C VAL A 66 -3.62 9.00 -3.16
N ASP A 67 -4.17 9.14 -4.38
CA ASP A 67 -3.99 8.16 -5.46
C ASP A 67 -4.14 8.85 -6.83
N LEU A 68 -3.57 8.28 -7.87
CA LEU A 68 -3.77 8.76 -9.26
C LEU A 68 -5.16 8.45 -9.80
N SER A 69 -5.78 7.36 -9.32
CA SER A 69 -7.02 6.82 -9.85
C SER A 69 -8.25 7.45 -9.20
N LEU A 70 -8.90 8.36 -9.89
CA LEU A 70 -10.16 8.98 -9.44
C LEU A 70 -11.25 7.94 -9.14
N SER A 71 -11.34 6.86 -9.93
CA SER A 71 -12.29 5.78 -9.69
C SER A 71 -12.01 5.01 -8.39
N SER A 72 -10.73 4.82 -8.05
CA SER A 72 -10.31 4.22 -6.78
C SER A 72 -10.66 5.13 -5.61
N LEU A 73 -10.35 6.43 -5.72
CA LEU A 73 -10.69 7.43 -4.71
C LEU A 73 -12.20 7.56 -4.47
N SER A 74 -13.00 7.54 -5.54
CA SER A 74 -14.47 7.56 -5.42
C SER A 74 -14.99 6.34 -4.66
N TYR A 75 -14.40 5.16 -4.90
CA TYR A 75 -14.74 3.96 -4.13
C TYR A 75 -14.32 4.09 -2.67
N ALA A 76 -13.11 4.58 -2.41
CA ALA A 76 -12.57 4.80 -1.06
C ALA A 76 -13.46 5.78 -0.27
N LEU A 77 -13.80 6.93 -0.85
CA LEU A 77 -14.67 7.93 -0.24
C LEU A 77 -16.05 7.36 0.12
N ARG A 78 -16.66 6.61 -0.80
CA ARG A 78 -17.94 5.94 -0.53
C ARG A 78 -17.84 4.98 0.65
N LYS A 79 -16.74 4.21 0.74
CA LYS A 79 -16.51 3.28 1.86
C LYS A 79 -16.27 4.00 3.18
N THR A 80 -15.54 5.10 3.16
CA THR A 80 -15.32 5.97 4.33
C THR A 80 -16.65 6.48 4.89
N ASN A 81 -17.53 6.98 4.01
CA ASN A 81 -18.85 7.45 4.43
C ASN A 81 -19.72 6.34 5.02
N GLN A 82 -19.63 5.11 4.51
CA GLN A 82 -20.36 3.95 5.05
C GLN A 82 -19.94 3.58 6.49
N VAL A 83 -18.72 3.89 6.88
CA VAL A 83 -18.18 3.60 8.22
C VAL A 83 -18.07 4.83 9.12
N SER A 84 -18.58 5.99 8.66
CA SER A 84 -18.66 7.24 9.41
C SER A 84 -17.29 7.73 9.96
N LEU A 85 -16.19 7.48 9.23
CA LEU A 85 -14.88 8.06 9.56
C LEU A 85 -14.84 9.51 9.07
N SER A 86 -14.45 10.42 9.95
CA SER A 86 -14.36 11.86 9.67
C SER A 86 -12.94 12.43 9.68
N ASN A 87 -11.95 11.62 10.04
CA ASN A 87 -10.55 12.04 10.19
C ASN A 87 -9.67 11.69 8.98
N ILE A 88 -10.29 11.46 7.81
CA ILE A 88 -9.61 11.16 6.57
C ILE A 88 -10.15 11.99 5.42
N GLU A 89 -9.26 12.56 4.64
CA GLU A 89 -9.54 13.25 3.38
C GLU A 89 -8.84 12.55 2.21
N TYR A 90 -9.40 12.68 1.01
CA TYR A 90 -8.87 12.07 -0.20
C TYR A 90 -8.50 13.13 -1.23
N GLY A 91 -7.35 12.95 -1.90
CA GLY A 91 -6.87 13.82 -2.95
C GLY A 91 -6.38 13.02 -4.17
N GLN A 92 -6.70 13.49 -5.37
CA GLN A 92 -6.06 12.96 -6.57
C GLN A 92 -4.71 13.66 -6.75
N ALA A 93 -3.62 12.89 -6.72
CA ALA A 93 -2.27 13.42 -6.89
C ALA A 93 -1.30 12.36 -7.40
N ASP A 94 -0.29 12.81 -8.14
CA ASP A 94 0.93 12.06 -8.41
C ASP A 94 1.91 12.24 -7.24
N ILE A 95 2.55 11.16 -6.79
CA ILE A 95 3.57 11.20 -5.75
C ILE A 95 4.71 12.16 -6.15
N MET A 96 5.08 12.19 -7.43
CA MET A 96 6.15 13.03 -7.93
C MET A 96 5.86 14.53 -7.78
N GLU A 97 4.59 14.93 -7.67
CA GLU A 97 4.16 16.32 -7.53
C GLU A 97 3.83 16.73 -6.10
N LEU A 98 3.84 15.78 -5.15
CA LEU A 98 3.46 16.04 -3.75
C LEU A 98 4.39 17.02 -3.03
N GLY A 99 5.61 17.25 -3.51
CA GLY A 99 6.56 18.18 -2.89
C GLY A 99 6.00 19.60 -2.67
N ASN A 100 5.00 20.00 -3.45
CA ASN A 100 4.44 21.35 -3.44
C ASN A 100 3.15 21.50 -2.63
N ILE A 101 2.69 20.48 -1.89
CA ILE A 101 1.40 20.54 -1.16
C ILE A 101 1.41 21.41 0.08
N GLY A 102 2.57 21.94 0.48
CA GLY A 102 2.71 22.84 1.65
C GLY A 102 2.41 22.17 3.01
N ARG A 103 2.39 20.82 3.07
CA ARG A 103 2.11 20.04 4.28
C ARG A 103 3.31 19.16 4.64
N ARG A 104 3.43 18.84 5.93
CA ARG A 104 4.42 17.91 6.48
C ARG A 104 3.72 16.91 7.37
N PHE A 105 4.26 15.67 7.41
CA PHE A 105 3.61 14.54 8.04
C PHE A 105 4.48 13.93 9.14
N ASP A 106 3.83 13.43 10.17
CA ASP A 106 4.45 12.68 11.26
C ASP A 106 4.62 11.19 10.90
N LEU A 107 3.72 10.69 10.03
CA LEU A 107 3.81 9.34 9.48
C LEU A 107 3.47 9.38 7.98
N ILE A 108 4.28 8.70 7.17
CA ILE A 108 3.96 8.44 5.76
C ILE A 108 3.91 6.93 5.53
N GLU A 109 2.79 6.45 5.01
CA GLU A 109 2.62 5.06 4.59
C GLU A 109 2.52 4.99 3.05
N CYS A 110 3.40 4.19 2.42
CA CYS A 110 3.40 3.97 0.98
C CYS A 110 3.69 2.48 0.70
N GLY A 111 2.64 1.70 0.54
CA GLY A 111 2.74 0.25 0.38
C GLY A 111 2.32 -0.22 -1.01
N GLY A 112 3.22 -0.89 -1.73
CA GLY A 112 2.90 -1.48 -3.03
C GLY A 112 2.79 -0.47 -4.18
N VAL A 113 3.45 0.69 -4.08
CA VAL A 113 3.29 1.81 -5.04
C VAL A 113 4.60 2.22 -5.70
N LEU A 114 5.65 2.52 -4.95
CA LEU A 114 6.88 3.12 -5.48
C LEU A 114 7.51 2.31 -6.61
N HIS A 115 7.44 0.98 -6.58
CA HIS A 115 7.96 0.12 -7.63
C HIS A 115 7.18 0.18 -8.96
N HIS A 116 6.10 0.95 -9.04
CA HIS A 116 5.38 1.25 -10.29
C HIS A 116 5.79 2.59 -10.90
N LEU A 117 6.56 3.41 -10.19
CA LEU A 117 7.11 4.66 -10.71
C LEU A 117 8.25 4.39 -11.69
N GLY A 118 8.44 5.27 -12.65
CA GLY A 118 9.59 5.22 -13.57
C GLY A 118 10.93 5.36 -12.83
N ASP A 119 10.98 6.16 -11.78
CA ASP A 119 12.08 6.26 -10.82
C ASP A 119 11.54 6.10 -9.39
N PRO A 120 11.58 4.88 -8.82
CA PRO A 120 11.13 4.62 -7.45
C PRO A 120 11.86 5.42 -6.38
N LEU A 121 13.16 5.69 -6.58
CA LEU A 121 13.97 6.41 -5.62
C LEU A 121 13.65 7.91 -5.62
N ALA A 122 13.37 8.50 -6.78
CA ALA A 122 12.91 9.87 -6.87
C ALA A 122 11.57 10.06 -6.14
N GLY A 123 10.60 9.17 -6.36
CA GLY A 123 9.34 9.19 -5.62
C GLY A 123 9.54 9.02 -4.11
N TRP A 124 10.47 8.16 -3.70
CA TRP A 124 10.79 7.99 -2.28
C TRP A 124 11.39 9.26 -1.68
N ARG A 125 12.30 9.95 -2.39
CA ARG A 125 12.87 11.25 -1.94
C ARG A 125 11.78 12.30 -1.73
N VAL A 126 10.83 12.43 -2.66
CA VAL A 126 9.69 13.34 -2.50
C VAL A 126 8.94 13.04 -1.19
N LEU A 127 8.68 11.77 -0.89
CA LEU A 127 8.00 11.40 0.36
C LEU A 127 8.86 11.70 1.60
N VAL A 128 10.18 11.46 1.54
CA VAL A 128 11.11 11.80 2.65
C VAL A 128 11.10 13.30 2.94
N ASP A 129 11.10 14.12 1.89
CA ASP A 129 11.07 15.59 2.02
C ASP A 129 9.77 16.10 2.64
N LEU A 130 8.70 15.30 2.64
CA LEU A 130 7.43 15.61 3.29
C LEU A 130 7.37 15.20 4.76
N LEU A 131 8.34 14.45 5.28
CA LEU A 131 8.39 14.12 6.70
C LEU A 131 8.76 15.32 7.56
N ARG A 132 8.17 15.38 8.74
CA ARG A 132 8.65 16.24 9.83
C ARG A 132 9.96 15.67 10.40
N PRO A 133 10.82 16.49 10.98
CA PRO A 133 11.95 15.98 11.76
C PRO A 133 11.48 14.96 12.80
N GLY A 134 12.09 13.79 12.84
CA GLY A 134 11.65 12.66 13.70
C GLY A 134 10.39 11.93 13.22
N GLY A 135 9.84 12.28 12.06
CA GLY A 135 8.71 11.59 11.46
C GLY A 135 9.07 10.16 11.01
N LEU A 136 8.06 9.34 10.87
CA LEU A 136 8.17 7.90 10.57
C LEU A 136 7.70 7.61 9.15
N MET A 137 8.30 6.59 8.53
CA MET A 137 7.89 6.13 7.22
C MET A 137 7.74 4.61 7.19
N LYS A 138 6.64 4.14 6.60
CA LYS A 138 6.38 2.73 6.32
C LYS A 138 6.30 2.52 4.81
N ILE A 139 7.32 1.88 4.24
CA ILE A 139 7.40 1.58 2.82
C ILE A 139 7.22 0.08 2.60
N GLY A 140 6.34 -0.27 1.66
CA GLY A 140 6.16 -1.63 1.19
C GLY A 140 6.60 -1.75 -0.28
N LEU A 141 7.64 -2.55 -0.53
CA LEU A 141 8.13 -2.83 -1.88
C LEU A 141 7.99 -4.32 -2.18
N TYR A 142 7.93 -4.66 -3.46
CA TYR A 142 8.06 -6.04 -3.88
C TYR A 142 9.49 -6.54 -3.69
N SER A 143 9.63 -7.69 -3.06
CA SER A 143 10.90 -8.39 -2.95
C SER A 143 11.11 -9.26 -4.19
N GLU A 144 12.22 -9.08 -4.88
CA GLU A 144 12.61 -9.95 -6.00
C GLU A 144 12.76 -11.41 -5.54
N ILE A 145 13.39 -11.62 -4.38
CA ILE A 145 13.57 -12.95 -3.79
C ILE A 145 12.22 -13.60 -3.48
N ALA A 146 11.29 -12.89 -2.87
CA ALA A 146 9.97 -13.42 -2.53
C ALA A 146 9.07 -13.64 -3.77
N ARG A 147 9.44 -13.11 -4.94
CA ARG A 147 8.68 -13.21 -6.19
C ARG A 147 9.33 -14.12 -7.24
N GLN A 148 10.30 -14.93 -6.87
CA GLN A 148 10.98 -15.85 -7.79
C GLN A 148 10.00 -16.76 -8.53
N ASP A 149 8.96 -17.24 -7.85
CA ASP A 149 7.94 -18.10 -8.49
C ASP A 149 7.14 -17.33 -9.56
N ILE A 150 6.88 -16.03 -9.34
CA ILE A 150 6.25 -15.18 -10.36
C ILE A 150 7.18 -14.95 -11.55
N LEU A 151 8.47 -14.77 -11.32
CA LEU A 151 9.45 -14.62 -12.39
C LEU A 151 9.55 -15.91 -13.23
N ARG A 152 9.61 -17.07 -12.58
CA ARG A 152 9.56 -18.39 -13.25
C ARG A 152 8.28 -18.55 -14.07
N GLY A 153 7.13 -18.21 -13.49
CA GLY A 153 5.86 -18.24 -14.20
C GLY A 153 5.85 -17.35 -15.44
N ARG A 154 6.39 -16.14 -15.36
CA ARG A 154 6.54 -15.22 -16.50
C ARG A 154 7.46 -15.79 -17.58
N SER A 155 8.60 -16.39 -17.20
CA SER A 155 9.52 -17.05 -18.14
C SER A 155 8.82 -18.18 -18.88
N LEU A 156 8.06 -19.02 -18.19
CA LEU A 156 7.29 -20.11 -18.79
C LEU A 156 6.20 -19.60 -19.76
N ILE A 157 5.52 -18.51 -19.42
CA ILE A 157 4.54 -17.85 -20.29
C ILE A 157 5.23 -17.38 -21.58
N ALA A 158 6.38 -16.75 -21.47
CA ALA A 158 7.15 -16.27 -22.62
C ALA A 158 7.67 -17.43 -23.48
N GLU A 159 8.22 -18.47 -22.86
CA GLU A 159 8.73 -19.68 -23.54
C GLU A 159 7.63 -20.41 -24.33
N LYS A 160 6.45 -20.56 -23.75
CA LYS A 160 5.31 -21.21 -24.41
C LYS A 160 4.57 -20.32 -25.41
N GLY A 161 4.94 -19.04 -25.50
CA GLY A 161 4.39 -18.11 -26.49
C GLY A 161 2.92 -17.77 -26.30
N TYR A 162 2.39 -17.81 -25.06
CA TYR A 162 1.02 -17.39 -24.80
C TYR A 162 0.84 -15.91 -25.09
N SER A 163 -0.24 -15.59 -25.81
CA SER A 163 -0.67 -14.21 -26.07
C SER A 163 -1.62 -13.70 -24.98
N THR A 164 -2.03 -12.44 -25.09
CA THR A 164 -3.06 -11.83 -24.23
C THR A 164 -4.49 -12.15 -24.67
N SER A 165 -4.70 -13.07 -25.63
CA SER A 165 -6.02 -13.49 -26.04
C SER A 165 -6.75 -14.25 -24.91
N PRO A 166 -8.09 -14.14 -24.83
CA PRO A 166 -8.87 -14.89 -23.84
C PRO A 166 -8.63 -16.40 -23.90
N GLU A 167 -8.39 -16.95 -25.08
CA GLU A 167 -8.11 -18.37 -25.32
C GLU A 167 -6.77 -18.77 -24.72
N ASP A 168 -5.72 -18.00 -24.98
CA ASP A 168 -4.37 -18.27 -24.46
C ASP A 168 -4.31 -18.08 -22.95
N ILE A 169 -5.02 -17.08 -22.40
CA ILE A 169 -5.13 -16.90 -20.96
C ILE A 169 -5.77 -18.13 -20.30
N ARG A 170 -6.84 -18.69 -20.87
CA ARG A 170 -7.48 -19.91 -20.35
C ARG A 170 -6.55 -21.13 -20.46
N ARG A 171 -5.88 -21.30 -21.60
CA ARG A 171 -4.92 -22.38 -21.86
C ARG A 171 -3.75 -22.30 -20.88
N CYS A 172 -3.14 -21.13 -20.74
CA CYS A 172 -2.08 -20.87 -19.79
C CYS A 172 -2.49 -21.23 -18.35
N ARG A 173 -3.66 -20.76 -17.91
CA ARG A 173 -4.20 -21.09 -16.59
C ARG A 173 -4.38 -22.59 -16.40
N GLN A 174 -4.92 -23.31 -17.40
CA GLN A 174 -5.13 -24.75 -17.32
C GLN A 174 -3.81 -25.51 -17.23
N ASP A 175 -2.80 -25.08 -18.01
CA ASP A 175 -1.47 -25.70 -17.98
C ASP A 175 -0.80 -25.52 -16.60
N PHE A 176 -0.90 -24.34 -15.98
CA PHE A 176 -0.42 -24.12 -14.62
C PHE A 176 -1.13 -25.01 -13.60
N ILE A 177 -2.46 -25.18 -13.71
CA ILE A 177 -3.24 -26.05 -12.83
C ILE A 177 -2.79 -27.50 -12.99
N THR A 178 -2.55 -27.96 -14.21
CA THR A 178 -2.07 -29.32 -14.50
C THR A 178 -0.67 -29.54 -13.92
N MET A 179 0.26 -28.62 -14.18
CA MET A 179 1.61 -28.68 -13.60
C MET A 179 1.61 -28.74 -12.07
N ALA A 180 0.72 -27.99 -11.41
CA ALA A 180 0.58 -28.03 -9.97
C ALA A 180 0.08 -29.37 -9.46
N LYS A 181 -0.85 -30.02 -10.18
CA LYS A 181 -1.37 -31.36 -9.85
C LYS A 181 -0.33 -32.47 -10.05
N ASP A 182 0.52 -32.32 -11.07
CA ASP A 182 1.58 -33.29 -11.41
C ASP A 182 2.81 -33.13 -10.49
N GLY A 183 2.72 -32.30 -9.45
CA GLY A 183 3.79 -32.13 -8.47
C GLY A 183 5.04 -31.43 -9.03
N ASN A 184 4.91 -30.62 -10.08
CA ASN A 184 6.02 -29.87 -10.63
C ASN A 184 6.65 -28.99 -9.56
N PRO A 185 7.96 -29.09 -9.26
CA PRO A 185 8.62 -28.31 -8.21
C PRO A 185 8.50 -26.79 -8.36
N MET A 186 8.24 -26.31 -9.57
CA MET A 186 7.97 -24.88 -9.83
C MET A 186 6.65 -24.39 -9.24
N MET A 187 5.72 -25.32 -8.92
CA MET A 187 4.38 -25.02 -8.41
C MET A 187 4.17 -25.53 -6.98
N ALA A 188 5.19 -26.16 -6.39
CA ALA A 188 5.14 -26.72 -5.05
C ALA A 188 5.42 -25.63 -4.01
N LYS A 189 4.36 -24.86 -3.66
CA LYS A 189 4.21 -24.23 -2.33
C LYS A 189 2.76 -23.94 -2.05
#